data_8718ecad4e0d8a04ae97884341575868
#
_entry.id   8718ecad4e0d8a04ae97884341575868
#
_cell.length_a   1.000
_cell.length_b   1.000
_cell.length_c   1.000
_cell.angle_alpha   90.00
_cell.angle_beta   90.00
_cell.angle_gamma   90.00
#
_symmetry.space_group_name_H-M   'P 1'
#
loop_
_entity.id
_entity.type
_entity.pdbx_description
1 polymer ?
#
loop_
_entity_poly.entity_id
_entity_poly.type
_entity_poly.pdbx_seq_one_letter_code
_entity_poly.pdbx_strand_id
1 'polypeptide(L)'
;MQLVLERCTIRPWRLDDAESLAKHANNRKIWLALRDLFPHPYTIQDAHEFLQRAISEEPTTNFCIEVEGVAAGGIGRRLGQDVHRHTAEFGYWLGEKFWGRGIMTEKVTAFIDFCFHNLPLRRIYAEPFANNAASARVLEKAGFAFEGRPVSYTHLTLPTIYSV
;
A
#
# COMPACT_ATOMS: atom_id res chain seq x y z
N MET A 1 14.27 3.47 -6.65
CA MET A 1 13.20 4.45 -6.90
C MET A 1 13.07 5.39 -5.71
N GLN A 2 12.98 6.70 -5.95
CA GLN A 2 12.62 7.69 -4.93
C GLN A 2 11.72 8.73 -5.61
N LEU A 3 10.54 8.98 -5.05
CA LEU A 3 9.62 10.01 -5.51
C LEU A 3 9.45 11.04 -4.40
N VAL A 4 9.95 12.25 -4.63
CA VAL A 4 9.80 13.37 -3.71
C VAL A 4 8.54 14.12 -4.10
N LEU A 5 7.57 14.18 -3.21
CA LEU A 5 6.28 14.84 -3.39
C LEU A 5 6.13 16.00 -2.41
N GLU A 6 5.09 16.82 -2.58
CA GLU A 6 4.91 18.02 -1.75
C GLU A 6 4.85 17.71 -0.24
N ARG A 7 4.15 16.65 0.13
CA ARG A 7 3.87 16.32 1.55
C ARG A 7 4.62 15.12 2.07
N CYS A 8 5.42 14.44 1.23
CA CYS A 8 6.06 13.19 1.58
C CYS A 8 7.04 12.69 0.53
N THR A 9 7.75 11.63 0.87
CA THR A 9 8.62 10.90 -0.04
C THR A 9 8.23 9.44 -0.08
N ILE A 10 8.18 8.85 -1.29
CA ILE A 10 8.16 7.40 -1.46
C ILE A 10 9.59 6.96 -1.74
N ARG A 11 10.13 6.05 -0.93
CA ARG A 11 11.51 5.58 -1.03
C ARG A 11 11.63 4.10 -0.68
N PRO A 12 12.74 3.44 -1.00
CA PRO A 12 13.01 2.11 -0.47
C PRO A 12 13.00 2.11 1.07
N TRP A 13 12.62 0.98 1.65
CA TRP A 13 12.73 0.75 3.08
C TRP A 13 14.19 0.72 3.53
N ARG A 14 14.43 1.05 4.78
CA ARG A 14 15.75 1.01 5.45
C ARG A 14 15.64 0.24 6.77
N LEU A 15 16.72 -0.34 7.25
CA LEU A 15 16.70 -1.07 8.52
C LEU A 15 16.41 -0.16 9.72
N ASP A 16 16.82 1.11 9.65
CA ASP A 16 16.56 2.12 10.67
C ASP A 16 15.10 2.62 10.71
N ASP A 17 14.27 2.20 9.78
CA ASP A 17 12.83 2.46 9.82
C ASP A 17 12.06 1.59 10.85
N ALA A 18 12.70 0.60 11.46
CA ALA A 18 12.03 -0.44 12.26
C ALA A 18 11.17 0.11 13.41
N GLU A 19 11.70 1.03 14.20
CA GLU A 19 10.95 1.61 15.33
C GLU A 19 9.74 2.42 14.86
N SER A 20 9.92 3.23 13.81
CA SER A 20 8.84 4.03 13.25
C SER A 20 7.77 3.15 12.60
N LEU A 21 8.19 2.13 11.85
CA LEU A 21 7.31 1.13 11.24
C LEU A 21 6.48 0.43 12.33
N ALA A 22 7.11 -0.16 13.35
CA ALA A 22 6.41 -0.86 14.42
C ALA A 22 5.41 0.05 15.13
N LYS A 23 5.81 1.29 15.44
CA LYS A 23 4.95 2.30 16.08
C LYS A 23 3.69 2.61 15.28
N HIS A 24 3.82 2.82 13.98
CA HIS A 24 2.68 3.23 13.14
C HIS A 24 1.85 2.04 12.63
N ALA A 25 2.47 0.88 12.45
CA ALA A 25 1.80 -0.35 12.03
C ALA A 25 0.99 -0.99 13.17
N ASN A 26 1.43 -0.84 14.43
CA ASN A 26 0.72 -1.39 15.60
C ASN A 26 -0.55 -0.57 15.91
N ASN A 27 -1.51 -0.65 15.02
CA ASN A 27 -2.78 0.06 15.10
C ASN A 27 -3.93 -0.84 14.63
N ARG A 28 -4.90 -1.09 15.51
CA ARG A 28 -6.02 -1.97 15.22
C ARG A 28 -6.86 -1.52 14.01
N LYS A 29 -7.01 -0.21 13.79
CA LYS A 29 -7.78 0.32 12.66
C LYS A 29 -7.08 0.04 11.33
N ILE A 30 -5.75 0.06 11.32
CA ILE A 30 -4.95 -0.32 10.16
C ILE A 30 -5.08 -1.82 9.93
N TRP A 31 -4.87 -2.63 10.97
CA TRP A 31 -4.99 -4.08 10.89
C TRP A 31 -6.34 -4.55 10.36
N LEU A 32 -7.46 -3.96 10.83
CA LEU A 32 -8.82 -4.27 10.34
C LEU A 32 -9.05 -3.91 8.87
N ALA A 33 -8.20 -3.08 8.28
CA ALA A 33 -8.28 -2.67 6.88
C ALA A 33 -7.29 -3.41 5.97
N LEU A 34 -6.47 -4.29 6.52
CA LEU A 34 -5.46 -5.07 5.82
C LEU A 34 -5.75 -6.56 5.88
N ARG A 35 -5.02 -7.34 5.07
CA ARG A 35 -5.13 -8.80 5.03
C ARG A 35 -4.51 -9.45 6.26
N ASP A 36 -4.91 -10.66 6.59
CA ASP A 36 -4.48 -11.44 7.76
C ASP A 36 -2.95 -11.65 7.86
N LEU A 37 -2.22 -11.52 6.76
CA LEU A 37 -0.75 -11.57 6.75
C LEU A 37 -0.10 -10.37 7.47
N PHE A 38 -0.85 -9.30 7.74
CA PHE A 38 -0.38 -8.17 8.51
C PHE A 38 -0.67 -8.44 9.99
N PRO A 39 0.36 -8.61 10.84
CA PRO A 39 0.15 -9.05 12.23
C PRO A 39 -0.49 -7.98 13.11
N HIS A 40 -1.19 -8.43 14.15
CA HIS A 40 -1.64 -7.58 15.24
C HIS A 40 -1.66 -8.36 16.57
N PRO A 41 -0.98 -7.88 17.62
CA PRO A 41 -0.16 -6.66 17.68
C PRO A 41 1.03 -6.71 16.71
N TYR A 42 1.44 -5.54 16.21
CA TYR A 42 2.61 -5.41 15.34
C TYR A 42 3.83 -5.06 16.20
N THR A 43 4.79 -5.97 16.27
CA THR A 43 5.96 -5.85 17.14
C THR A 43 7.18 -5.29 16.41
N ILE A 44 8.20 -4.93 17.15
CA ILE A 44 9.50 -4.53 16.59
C ILE A 44 10.16 -5.70 15.82
N GLN A 45 9.93 -6.93 16.27
CA GLN A 45 10.42 -8.13 15.58
C GLN A 45 9.77 -8.29 14.20
N ASP A 46 8.43 -8.11 14.13
CA ASP A 46 7.70 -8.13 12.84
C ASP A 46 8.24 -7.05 11.89
N ALA A 47 8.58 -5.86 12.42
CA ALA A 47 9.18 -4.80 11.63
C ALA A 47 10.53 -5.21 11.06
N HIS A 48 11.42 -5.78 11.85
CA HIS A 48 12.73 -6.26 11.38
C HIS A 48 12.60 -7.33 10.31
N GLU A 49 11.73 -8.32 10.51
CA GLU A 49 11.50 -9.41 9.54
C GLU A 49 10.92 -8.88 8.22
N PHE A 50 9.97 -7.94 8.31
CA PHE A 50 9.44 -7.28 7.12
C PHE A 50 10.51 -6.48 6.38
N LEU A 51 11.30 -5.67 7.08
CA LEU A 51 12.33 -4.82 6.47
C LEU A 51 13.42 -5.65 5.80
N GLN A 52 13.88 -6.74 6.43
CA GLN A 52 14.85 -7.64 5.81
C GLN A 52 14.34 -8.20 4.48
N ARG A 53 13.08 -8.65 4.42
CA ARG A 53 12.46 -9.12 3.17
C ARG A 53 12.32 -8.00 2.15
N ALA A 54 11.75 -6.86 2.54
CA ALA A 54 11.47 -5.75 1.63
C ALA A 54 12.73 -5.15 1.01
N ILE A 55 13.85 -5.15 1.74
CA ILE A 55 15.15 -4.64 1.26
C ILE A 55 15.84 -5.65 0.34
N SER A 56 15.70 -6.96 0.59
CA SER A 56 16.30 -8.01 -0.22
C SER A 56 15.50 -8.38 -1.48
N GLU A 57 14.28 -7.85 -1.63
CA GLU A 57 13.41 -8.21 -2.74
C GLU A 57 13.84 -7.54 -4.05
N GLU A 58 14.14 -8.35 -5.06
CA GLU A 58 14.50 -7.92 -6.42
C GLU A 58 13.49 -8.46 -7.46
N PRO A 59 12.84 -7.63 -8.24
CA PRO A 59 12.81 -6.14 -8.13
C PRO A 59 12.05 -5.68 -6.89
N THR A 60 12.45 -4.54 -6.33
CA THR A 60 11.76 -3.92 -5.18
C THR A 60 10.28 -3.73 -5.48
N THR A 61 9.40 -4.30 -4.67
CA THR A 61 7.95 -4.21 -4.84
C THR A 61 7.28 -3.37 -3.76
N ASN A 62 7.91 -3.22 -2.59
CA ASN A 62 7.40 -2.52 -1.43
C ASN A 62 8.26 -1.30 -1.08
N PHE A 63 7.62 -0.17 -0.84
CA PHE A 63 8.26 1.12 -0.57
C PHE A 63 7.73 1.75 0.71
N CYS A 64 8.59 2.50 1.38
CA CYS A 64 8.27 3.32 2.51
C CYS A 64 7.56 4.60 2.06
N ILE A 65 6.53 4.98 2.78
CA ILE A 65 5.94 6.31 2.75
C ILE A 65 6.56 7.10 3.91
N GLU A 66 7.48 8.01 3.59
CA GLU A 66 8.07 8.90 4.56
C GLU A 66 7.30 10.22 4.64
N VAL A 67 6.90 10.61 5.85
CA VAL A 67 6.22 11.88 6.15
C VAL A 67 6.94 12.54 7.32
N GLU A 68 7.30 13.80 7.18
CA GLU A 68 8.00 14.55 8.25
C GLU A 68 9.28 13.84 8.75
N GLY A 69 10.01 13.16 7.83
CA GLY A 69 11.25 12.45 8.15
C GLY A 69 11.09 11.09 8.83
N VAL A 70 9.85 10.59 8.99
CA VAL A 70 9.60 9.28 9.61
C VAL A 70 8.91 8.32 8.65
N ALA A 71 9.19 7.02 8.78
CA ALA A 71 8.50 5.97 8.05
C ALA A 71 7.06 5.85 8.55
N ALA A 72 6.14 6.52 7.84
CA ALA A 72 4.76 6.71 8.23
C ALA A 72 3.79 5.67 7.68
N GLY A 73 4.19 4.88 6.68
CA GLY A 73 3.35 3.90 6.02
C GLY A 73 4.07 3.11 4.93
N GLY A 74 3.32 2.29 4.23
CA GLY A 74 3.82 1.48 3.12
C GLY A 74 2.96 1.57 1.89
N ILE A 75 3.59 1.43 0.73
CA ILE A 75 2.95 1.37 -0.58
C ILE A 75 3.67 0.32 -1.42
N GLY A 76 2.91 -0.51 -2.12
CA GLY A 76 3.53 -1.59 -2.88
C GLY A 76 2.66 -2.10 -4.01
N ARG A 77 3.30 -2.93 -4.84
CA ARG A 77 2.67 -3.63 -5.95
C ARG A 77 3.09 -5.09 -5.96
N ARG A 78 2.19 -5.95 -6.38
CA ARG A 78 2.46 -7.34 -6.69
C ARG A 78 2.20 -7.56 -8.18
N LEU A 79 3.27 -7.87 -8.92
CA LEU A 79 3.17 -8.13 -10.36
C LEU A 79 2.46 -9.45 -10.61
N GLY A 80 1.56 -9.46 -11.59
CA GLY A 80 0.97 -10.68 -12.08
C GLY A 80 1.98 -11.54 -12.84
N GLN A 81 1.64 -12.81 -12.99
CA GLN A 81 2.46 -13.79 -13.70
C GLN A 81 1.70 -14.39 -14.88
N ASP A 82 2.42 -15.02 -15.79
CA ASP A 82 1.86 -15.72 -16.97
C ASP A 82 0.91 -14.82 -17.76
N VAL A 83 -0.34 -15.22 -17.92
CA VAL A 83 -1.36 -14.44 -18.66
C VAL A 83 -1.66 -13.09 -18.00
N HIS A 84 -1.39 -12.94 -16.70
CA HIS A 84 -1.57 -11.72 -15.93
C HIS A 84 -0.31 -10.83 -15.85
N ARG A 85 0.77 -11.15 -16.58
CA ARG A 85 2.07 -10.44 -16.49
C ARG A 85 2.02 -8.92 -16.75
N HIS A 86 0.95 -8.44 -17.38
CA HIS A 86 0.73 -7.02 -17.64
C HIS A 86 -0.23 -6.35 -16.63
N THR A 87 -0.50 -7.04 -15.53
CA THR A 87 -1.33 -6.52 -14.44
C THR A 87 -0.53 -6.45 -13.13
N ALA A 88 -0.92 -5.55 -12.25
CA ALA A 88 -0.38 -5.51 -10.90
C ALA A 88 -1.49 -5.27 -9.89
N GLU A 89 -1.44 -6.00 -8.78
CA GLU A 89 -2.20 -5.66 -7.59
C GLU A 89 -1.45 -4.57 -6.82
N PHE A 90 -2.18 -3.58 -6.36
CA PHE A 90 -1.66 -2.43 -5.65
C PHE A 90 -2.24 -2.36 -4.24
N GLY A 91 -1.40 -2.03 -3.27
CA GLY A 91 -1.80 -1.89 -1.89
C GLY A 91 -1.01 -0.82 -1.14
N TYR A 92 -1.62 -0.26 -0.10
CA TYR A 92 -1.01 0.75 0.75
C TYR A 92 -1.63 0.79 2.13
N TRP A 93 -0.90 1.37 3.07
CA TRP A 93 -1.38 1.77 4.37
C TRP A 93 -0.64 3.02 4.85
N LEU A 94 -1.23 3.75 5.79
CA LEU A 94 -0.66 4.96 6.38
C LEU A 94 -0.98 5.01 7.86
N GLY A 95 -0.03 5.42 8.68
CA GLY A 95 -0.23 5.62 10.11
C GLY A 95 -1.38 6.59 10.41
N GLU A 96 -2.22 6.27 11.39
CA GLU A 96 -3.44 7.03 11.72
C GLU A 96 -3.18 8.53 11.95
N LYS A 97 -2.04 8.87 12.57
CA LYS A 97 -1.61 10.26 12.81
C LYS A 97 -1.59 11.13 11.53
N PHE A 98 -1.44 10.51 10.37
CA PHE A 98 -1.27 11.20 9.09
C PHE A 98 -2.53 11.15 8.20
N TRP A 99 -3.63 10.57 8.70
CA TRP A 99 -4.89 10.51 7.97
C TRP A 99 -5.53 11.89 7.80
N GLY A 100 -6.42 12.02 6.82
CA GLY A 100 -7.17 13.26 6.57
C GLY A 100 -6.37 14.42 5.96
N ARG A 101 -5.07 14.24 5.72
CA ARG A 101 -4.15 15.29 5.23
C ARG A 101 -3.97 15.30 3.70
N GLY A 102 -4.74 14.52 2.96
CA GLY A 102 -4.63 14.41 1.50
C GLY A 102 -3.40 13.64 0.99
N ILE A 103 -2.53 13.21 1.90
CA ILE A 103 -1.27 12.54 1.61
C ILE A 103 -1.46 11.30 0.70
N MET A 104 -2.46 10.45 0.99
CA MET A 104 -2.62 9.19 0.23
C MET A 104 -3.05 9.38 -1.21
N THR A 105 -3.92 10.33 -1.51
CA THR A 105 -4.36 10.58 -2.89
C THR A 105 -3.18 11.00 -3.77
N GLU A 106 -2.37 11.95 -3.31
CA GLU A 106 -1.17 12.40 -4.01
C GLU A 106 -0.19 11.25 -4.29
N LYS A 107 0.04 10.40 -3.28
CA LYS A 107 0.97 9.27 -3.40
C LYS A 107 0.48 8.19 -4.34
N VAL A 108 -0.79 7.82 -4.22
CA VAL A 108 -1.37 6.79 -5.07
C VAL A 108 -1.24 7.22 -6.52
N THR A 109 -1.62 8.44 -6.86
CA THR A 109 -1.48 8.97 -8.23
C THR A 109 -0.01 8.90 -8.70
N ALA A 110 0.92 9.47 -7.96
CA ALA A 110 2.33 9.48 -8.35
C ALA A 110 2.96 8.07 -8.46
N PHE A 111 2.57 7.15 -7.58
CA PHE A 111 3.06 5.77 -7.62
C PHE A 111 2.51 4.99 -8.82
N ILE A 112 1.23 5.18 -9.15
CA ILE A 112 0.60 4.56 -10.30
C ILE A 112 1.22 5.07 -11.61
N ASP A 113 1.41 6.38 -11.73
CA ASP A 113 2.09 6.99 -12.87
C ASP A 113 3.50 6.43 -13.03
N PHE A 114 4.26 6.34 -11.93
CA PHE A 114 5.57 5.70 -11.93
C PHE A 114 5.50 4.25 -12.42
N CYS A 115 4.53 3.45 -11.96
CA CYS A 115 4.38 2.07 -12.36
C CYS A 115 4.11 1.92 -13.85
N PHE A 116 3.20 2.71 -14.42
CA PHE A 116 2.91 2.66 -15.85
C PHE A 116 4.06 3.13 -16.73
N HIS A 117 4.85 4.13 -16.29
CA HIS A 117 5.99 4.62 -17.06
C HIS A 117 7.19 3.68 -17.05
N ASN A 118 7.37 2.88 -15.98
CA ASN A 118 8.57 2.09 -15.78
C ASN A 118 8.37 0.57 -15.92
N LEU A 119 7.14 0.12 -16.03
CA LEU A 119 6.80 -1.30 -16.13
C LEU A 119 5.84 -1.54 -17.31
N PRO A 120 5.90 -2.71 -17.95
CA PRO A 120 5.02 -3.04 -19.07
C PRO A 120 3.60 -3.39 -18.61
N LEU A 121 3.03 -2.58 -17.72
CA LEU A 121 1.70 -2.77 -17.18
C LEU A 121 0.65 -2.15 -18.10
N ARG A 122 -0.52 -2.79 -18.14
CA ARG A 122 -1.73 -2.33 -18.86
C ARG A 122 -2.90 -2.14 -17.90
N ARG A 123 -2.79 -2.67 -16.68
CA ARG A 123 -3.83 -2.59 -15.67
C ARG A 123 -3.21 -2.65 -14.27
N ILE A 124 -3.65 -1.77 -13.40
CA ILE A 124 -3.37 -1.83 -11.96
C ILE A 124 -4.71 -1.88 -11.23
N TYR A 125 -4.84 -2.78 -10.25
CA TYR A 125 -6.06 -2.92 -9.47
C TYR A 125 -5.76 -2.94 -7.98
N ALA A 126 -6.74 -2.56 -7.18
CA ALA A 126 -6.69 -2.58 -5.73
C ALA A 126 -7.98 -3.20 -5.16
N GLU A 127 -7.85 -3.91 -4.06
CA GLU A 127 -8.94 -4.63 -3.40
C GLU A 127 -9.12 -4.17 -1.94
N PRO A 128 -9.58 -2.94 -1.70
CA PRO A 128 -9.93 -2.53 -0.35
C PRO A 128 -11.16 -3.28 0.15
N PHE A 129 -11.22 -3.53 1.45
CA PHE A 129 -12.43 -4.09 2.04
C PHE A 129 -13.63 -3.16 1.85
N ALA A 130 -14.81 -3.73 1.64
CA ALA A 130 -16.03 -2.97 1.32
C ALA A 130 -16.45 -1.95 2.39
N ASN A 131 -16.06 -2.17 3.64
CA ASN A 131 -16.27 -1.26 4.77
C ASN A 131 -15.20 -0.14 4.85
N ASN A 132 -14.15 -0.18 4.02
CA ASN A 132 -13.09 0.83 3.98
C ASN A 132 -13.42 1.95 2.97
N ALA A 133 -14.44 2.73 3.28
CA ALA A 133 -14.86 3.86 2.44
C ALA A 133 -13.77 4.94 2.26
N ALA A 134 -12.82 5.04 3.20
CA ALA A 134 -11.72 5.98 3.08
C ALA A 134 -10.76 5.58 1.96
N SER A 135 -10.41 4.29 1.87
CA SER A 135 -9.58 3.77 0.79
C SER A 135 -10.29 3.87 -0.57
N ALA A 136 -11.59 3.54 -0.63
CA ALA A 136 -12.39 3.69 -1.85
C ALA A 136 -12.30 5.12 -2.40
N ARG A 137 -12.53 6.14 -1.56
CA ARG A 137 -12.43 7.55 -1.95
C ARG A 137 -11.04 7.97 -2.41
N VAL A 138 -9.98 7.41 -1.83
CA VAL A 138 -8.60 7.67 -2.28
C VAL A 138 -8.39 7.12 -3.68
N LEU A 139 -8.82 5.89 -3.94
CA LEU A 139 -8.69 5.24 -5.24
C LEU A 139 -9.50 5.98 -6.32
N GLU A 140 -10.76 6.32 -6.06
CA GLU A 140 -11.60 7.09 -6.99
C GLU A 140 -10.97 8.44 -7.35
N LYS A 141 -10.44 9.18 -6.34
CA LYS A 141 -9.73 10.44 -6.58
C LYS A 141 -8.41 10.28 -7.34
N ALA A 142 -7.78 9.12 -7.26
CA ALA A 142 -6.59 8.77 -8.02
C ALA A 142 -6.89 8.22 -9.42
N GLY A 143 -8.17 8.24 -9.85
CA GLY A 143 -8.57 7.84 -11.20
C GLY A 143 -8.95 6.37 -11.36
N PHE A 144 -9.03 5.59 -10.27
CA PHE A 144 -9.50 4.22 -10.35
C PHE A 144 -11.01 4.15 -10.56
N ALA A 145 -11.43 3.26 -11.44
CA ALA A 145 -12.84 2.93 -11.63
C ALA A 145 -13.25 1.74 -10.76
N PHE A 146 -14.43 1.81 -10.18
CA PHE A 146 -15.03 0.66 -9.49
C PHE A 146 -15.44 -0.41 -10.51
N GLU A 147 -14.96 -1.63 -10.34
CA GLU A 147 -15.30 -2.75 -11.23
C GLU A 147 -16.36 -3.68 -10.64
N GLY A 148 -16.33 -3.90 -9.34
CA GLY A 148 -17.28 -4.81 -8.72
C GLY A 148 -16.92 -5.19 -7.29
N ARG A 149 -17.82 -5.93 -6.68
CA ARG A 149 -17.65 -6.52 -5.35
C ARG A 149 -17.67 -8.04 -5.51
N PRO A 150 -16.52 -8.73 -5.33
CA PRO A 150 -16.47 -10.18 -5.36
C PRO A 150 -17.41 -10.78 -4.31
N VAL A 151 -18.11 -11.86 -4.68
CA VAL A 151 -18.99 -12.61 -3.79
C VAL A 151 -18.27 -13.89 -3.38
N SER A 152 -18.44 -14.31 -2.11
CA SER A 152 -17.88 -15.56 -1.57
C SER A 152 -16.37 -15.51 -1.23
N TYR A 153 -15.99 -14.55 -0.42
CA TYR A 153 -14.79 -14.69 0.40
C TYR A 153 -15.19 -15.24 1.79
N THR A 154 -14.34 -16.09 2.35
CA THR A 154 -14.55 -16.70 3.67
C THR A 154 -14.40 -15.73 4.85
N HIS A 155 -14.21 -14.43 4.59
CA HIS A 155 -14.03 -13.39 5.58
C HIS A 155 -15.29 -12.55 5.79
N LEU A 156 -15.38 -11.94 6.98
CA LEU A 156 -16.50 -11.08 7.41
C LEU A 156 -16.68 -9.81 6.56
N THR A 157 -15.69 -9.45 5.75
CA THR A 157 -15.72 -8.27 4.88
C THR A 157 -15.41 -8.66 3.45
N LEU A 158 -16.27 -8.27 2.51
CA LEU A 158 -16.05 -8.49 1.08
C LEU A 158 -15.09 -7.43 0.54
N PRO A 159 -14.07 -7.81 -0.24
CA PRO A 159 -13.24 -6.84 -0.93
C PRO A 159 -14.04 -6.13 -2.04
N THR A 160 -13.56 -4.98 -2.42
CA THR A 160 -14.09 -4.18 -3.54
C THR A 160 -12.96 -3.97 -4.53
N ILE A 161 -13.20 -4.24 -5.82
CA ILE A 161 -12.17 -4.12 -6.84
C ILE A 161 -12.25 -2.75 -7.49
N TYR A 162 -11.12 -2.05 -7.51
CA TYR A 162 -10.89 -0.82 -8.25
C TYR A 162 -9.73 -1.03 -9.21
N SER A 163 -9.81 -0.47 -10.43
CA SER A 163 -8.73 -0.54 -11.41
C SER A 163 -8.55 0.74 -12.21
N VAL A 164 -7.39 0.87 -12.78
CA VAL A 164 -6.96 1.91 -13.71
C VAL A 164 -6.00 1.33 -14.74
#